data_0d527e324a65a6928f8f42cb832de390
#
_entry.id   0d527e324a65a6928f8f42cb832de390
#
_cell.length_a   1.000
_cell.length_b   1.000
_cell.length_c   1.000
_cell.angle_alpha   90.00
_cell.angle_beta   90.00
_cell.angle_gamma   90.00
#
_symmetry.space_group_name_H-M   'P 1'
#
loop_
_entity.id
_entity.type
_entity.pdbx_description
1 polymer ?
#
loop_
_entity_poly.entity_id
_entity_poly.type
_entity_poly.pdbx_seq_one_letter_code
_entity_poly.pdbx_strand_id
1 'polypeptide(L)'
;MNNNDISQKGIVNNDINIITNNDINNNKNLTNINQNINLKSQCIGNCNIALVTLKTEERVRNSNSTRAYQLRGTIAEKFNEPIFHNHIDNKLVYSYPLIQYRWEVDKACGVIAGFNEGAERITKIPWLELELILGNKTFHIAEAEISYRKSSINLSDRLVRYSFISPWLPFNQENYSKYQNLSLAEQRKELDRLLVAQLLITLKGLGIRLNQQLYAAFELKNVVSVQYKEQNLVGLFGYFVTNLALPDDLAIGKAVSHGYGWLSSFS
;
A
#
# COMPACT_ATOMS: atom_id res chain seq x y z
N MET A 1 6.69 23.26 -49.74
CA MET A 1 6.17 24.55 -49.25
C MET A 1 5.19 24.27 -48.13
N ASN A 2 5.61 24.71 -47.01
CA ASN A 2 4.97 25.09 -45.75
C ASN A 2 4.39 23.99 -44.83
N ASN A 3 5.16 23.64 -43.86
CA ASN A 3 5.14 23.76 -42.40
C ASN A 3 3.80 24.14 -41.79
N ASN A 4 3.30 23.25 -40.92
CA ASN A 4 2.41 23.64 -39.86
C ASN A 4 3.03 23.20 -38.51
N ASP A 5 3.51 24.20 -37.78
CA ASP A 5 3.85 24.19 -36.38
C ASP A 5 2.63 23.82 -35.52
N ILE A 6 2.73 22.79 -34.73
CA ILE A 6 1.86 22.55 -33.58
C ILE A 6 2.70 22.78 -32.35
N SER A 7 2.41 23.90 -31.70
CA SER A 7 2.99 24.32 -30.43
C SER A 7 2.80 23.27 -29.34
N GLN A 8 3.90 22.69 -28.88
CA GLN A 8 3.98 21.93 -27.65
C GLN A 8 3.85 22.90 -26.46
N LYS A 9 2.72 22.85 -25.76
CA LYS A 9 2.61 23.44 -24.40
C LYS A 9 3.30 22.52 -23.42
N GLY A 10 4.27 23.11 -22.72
CA GLY A 10 5.17 22.44 -21.80
C GLY A 10 4.47 21.68 -20.68
N ILE A 11 4.84 20.43 -20.59
CA ILE A 11 4.71 19.65 -19.35
C ILE A 11 5.87 20.08 -18.48
N VAL A 12 5.55 20.70 -17.34
CA VAL A 12 6.55 20.98 -16.30
C VAL A 12 7.03 19.63 -15.78
N ASN A 13 8.19 19.19 -16.25
CA ASN A 13 8.93 18.09 -15.66
C ASN A 13 9.39 18.54 -14.27
N ASN A 14 8.69 18.13 -13.23
CA ASN A 14 9.30 18.07 -11.90
C ASN A 14 10.35 16.94 -11.97
N ASP A 15 11.60 17.30 -12.12
CA ASP A 15 12.75 16.41 -12.07
C ASP A 15 12.77 15.74 -10.68
N ILE A 16 12.17 14.56 -10.58
CA ILE A 16 12.31 13.67 -9.42
C ILE A 16 13.65 12.98 -9.62
N ASN A 17 14.71 13.45 -8.96
CA ASN A 17 15.97 12.72 -8.88
C ASN A 17 15.77 11.44 -8.08
N ILE A 18 15.70 10.31 -8.75
CA ILE A 18 15.61 8.98 -8.13
C ILE A 18 17.03 8.48 -7.93
N ILE A 19 17.47 8.33 -6.68
CA ILE A 19 18.72 7.63 -6.36
C ILE A 19 18.46 6.14 -6.47
N THR A 20 19.18 5.47 -7.37
CA THR A 20 19.12 4.03 -7.56
C THR A 20 20.17 3.31 -6.69
N ASN A 21 20.06 1.97 -6.59
CA ASN A 21 21.03 1.14 -5.85
C ASN A 21 22.49 1.33 -6.27
N ASN A 22 22.77 1.83 -7.48
CA ASN A 22 24.15 2.14 -7.91
C ASN A 22 24.72 3.35 -7.19
N ASP A 23 23.89 4.34 -6.82
CA ASP A 23 24.32 5.53 -6.10
C ASP A 23 24.64 5.22 -4.63
N ILE A 24 23.97 4.22 -4.06
CA ILE A 24 24.20 3.74 -2.69
C ILE A 24 25.54 2.97 -2.58
N ASN A 25 25.92 2.22 -3.61
CA ASN A 25 27.16 1.43 -3.59
C ASN A 25 28.43 2.27 -3.81
N ASN A 26 28.34 3.44 -4.42
CA ASN A 26 29.49 4.33 -4.63
C ASN A 26 29.87 5.13 -3.38
N ASN A 27 29.05 5.11 -2.33
CA ASN A 27 29.31 5.81 -1.06
C ASN A 27 30.03 4.93 -0.01
N LYS A 28 30.75 3.88 -0.41
CA LYS A 28 31.52 3.02 0.50
C LYS A 28 32.77 3.67 1.15
N ASN A 29 33.04 4.94 0.91
CA ASN A 29 34.19 5.65 1.49
C ASN A 29 33.85 6.53 2.72
N LEU A 30 32.76 6.22 3.44
CA LEU A 30 32.38 6.90 4.70
C LEU A 30 32.66 6.04 5.93
N THR A 31 33.84 5.43 5.99
CA THR A 31 34.38 4.93 7.27
C THR A 31 35.25 6.03 7.89
N ASN A 32 34.84 6.46 9.07
CA ASN A 32 35.47 7.40 10.01
C ASN A 32 35.12 8.88 9.88
N ILE A 33 33.86 9.22 10.20
CA ILE A 33 33.55 10.47 10.87
C ILE A 33 32.58 10.15 12.01
N ASN A 34 33.13 9.91 13.20
CA ASN A 34 32.40 9.99 14.47
C ASN A 34 32.10 11.49 14.77
N GLN A 35 31.22 12.08 14.00
CA GLN A 35 30.54 13.31 14.40
C GLN A 35 29.13 12.90 14.83
N ASN A 36 28.69 13.35 15.99
CA ASN A 36 27.33 13.32 16.47
C ASN A 36 26.42 14.04 15.45
N ILE A 37 26.09 13.38 14.36
CA ILE A 37 25.07 13.83 13.41
C ILE A 37 23.78 13.67 14.18
N ASN A 38 23.23 14.77 14.66
CA ASN A 38 21.87 14.87 15.16
C ASN A 38 20.94 14.53 13.98
N LEU A 39 20.66 13.25 13.81
CA LEU A 39 19.79 12.72 12.77
C LEU A 39 18.38 13.25 13.00
N LYS A 40 18.03 14.26 12.24
CA LYS A 40 16.74 14.92 12.35
C LYS A 40 15.69 14.08 11.59
N SER A 41 14.87 13.38 12.33
CA SER A 41 13.60 12.88 11.81
C SER A 41 12.60 14.05 11.83
N GLN A 42 12.05 14.36 10.65
CA GLN A 42 11.05 15.43 10.52
C GLN A 42 9.66 14.81 10.37
N CYS A 43 8.75 15.11 11.28
CA CYS A 43 7.34 14.77 11.11
C CYS A 43 6.75 15.56 9.94
N ILE A 44 6.25 14.85 8.93
CA ILE A 44 5.60 15.42 7.75
C ILE A 44 4.09 15.34 7.83
N GLY A 45 3.55 14.56 8.74
CA GLY A 45 2.12 14.43 8.98
C GLY A 45 1.78 13.38 10.02
N ASN A 46 0.52 13.36 10.40
CA ASN A 46 -0.04 12.36 11.30
C ASN A 46 -1.18 11.62 10.61
N CYS A 47 -1.36 10.38 11.00
CA CYS A 47 -2.45 9.53 10.54
C CYS A 47 -3.10 8.83 11.75
N ASN A 48 -4.41 8.94 11.88
CA ASN A 48 -5.17 8.10 12.80
C ASN A 48 -5.33 6.72 12.16
N ILE A 49 -5.06 5.67 12.90
CA ILE A 49 -5.11 4.29 12.42
C ILE A 49 -5.97 3.49 13.37
N ALA A 50 -6.95 2.79 12.83
CA ALA A 50 -7.69 1.76 13.54
C ALA A 50 -7.48 0.42 12.86
N LEU A 51 -7.34 -0.64 13.65
CA LEU A 51 -7.37 -2.01 13.19
C LEU A 51 -8.53 -2.73 13.86
N VAL A 52 -9.26 -3.47 13.07
CA VAL A 52 -10.32 -4.37 13.54
C VAL A 52 -9.96 -5.78 13.11
N THR A 53 -9.74 -6.67 14.09
CA THR A 53 -9.50 -8.09 13.82
C THR A 53 -10.77 -8.86 14.16
N LEU A 54 -11.30 -9.58 13.18
CA LEU A 54 -12.55 -10.32 13.27
C LEU A 54 -12.28 -11.82 13.28
N LYS A 55 -12.71 -12.52 14.32
CA LYS A 55 -12.72 -13.97 14.38
C LYS A 55 -14.16 -14.46 14.33
N THR A 56 -14.38 -15.57 13.65
CA THR A 56 -15.69 -16.20 13.50
C THR A 56 -15.86 -17.34 14.52
N GLU A 57 -17.10 -17.66 14.90
CA GLU A 57 -17.42 -18.76 15.82
C GLU A 57 -16.86 -20.09 15.29
N GLU A 58 -17.06 -20.34 13.99
CA GLU A 58 -16.46 -21.47 13.32
C GLU A 58 -15.18 -21.04 12.60
N ARG A 59 -14.10 -21.80 12.73
CA ARG A 59 -12.89 -21.55 11.98
C ARG A 59 -13.14 -21.63 10.48
N VAL A 60 -12.83 -20.57 9.75
CA VAL A 60 -12.95 -20.52 8.30
C VAL A 60 -12.01 -21.53 7.67
N ARG A 61 -12.56 -22.61 7.13
CA ARG A 61 -11.82 -23.62 6.37
C ARG A 61 -11.41 -23.06 5.02
N ASN A 62 -10.32 -23.57 4.43
CA ASN A 62 -9.77 -23.12 3.15
C ASN A 62 -9.49 -21.59 3.16
N SER A 63 -8.88 -21.14 4.24
CA SER A 63 -8.42 -19.79 4.40
C SER A 63 -7.36 -19.47 3.34
N ASN A 64 -7.55 -18.38 2.57
CA ASN A 64 -6.64 -17.95 1.52
C ASN A 64 -6.78 -16.43 1.30
N SER A 65 -5.94 -15.84 0.46
CA SER A 65 -5.94 -14.40 0.19
C SER A 65 -7.23 -13.87 -0.45
N THR A 66 -8.02 -14.73 -1.13
CA THR A 66 -9.32 -14.33 -1.70
C THR A 66 -10.35 -13.96 -0.62
N ARG A 67 -10.14 -14.38 0.63
CA ARG A 67 -11.02 -14.01 1.74
C ARG A 67 -11.02 -12.51 2.03
N ALA A 68 -9.92 -11.80 1.77
CA ALA A 68 -9.87 -10.34 1.90
C ALA A 68 -10.88 -9.66 0.94
N TYR A 69 -10.98 -10.14 -0.30
CA TYR A 69 -11.96 -9.66 -1.25
C TYR A 69 -13.41 -9.93 -0.80
N GLN A 70 -13.66 -11.14 -0.26
CA GLN A 70 -14.99 -11.53 0.23
C GLN A 70 -15.37 -10.71 1.48
N LEU A 71 -14.45 -10.52 2.42
CA LEU A 71 -14.63 -9.66 3.58
C LEU A 71 -14.99 -8.23 3.16
N ARG A 72 -14.24 -7.67 2.21
CA ARG A 72 -14.56 -6.36 1.65
C ARG A 72 -15.96 -6.34 1.03
N GLY A 73 -16.32 -7.36 0.25
CA GLY A 73 -17.64 -7.46 -0.40
C GLY A 73 -18.76 -7.42 0.63
N THR A 74 -18.68 -8.25 1.67
CA THR A 74 -19.67 -8.29 2.76
C THR A 74 -19.83 -6.93 3.44
N ILE A 75 -18.71 -6.30 3.82
CA ILE A 75 -18.76 -5.01 4.52
C ILE A 75 -19.30 -3.90 3.59
N ALA A 76 -18.86 -3.88 2.34
CA ALA A 76 -19.29 -2.91 1.37
C ALA A 76 -20.80 -3.04 1.03
N GLU A 77 -21.33 -4.26 0.98
CA GLU A 77 -22.76 -4.51 0.77
C GLU A 77 -23.60 -4.06 1.98
N LYS A 78 -23.07 -4.29 3.21
CA LYS A 78 -23.75 -3.92 4.45
C LYS A 78 -23.80 -2.41 4.66
N PHE A 79 -22.71 -1.70 4.32
CA PHE A 79 -22.58 -0.25 4.51
C PHE A 79 -22.48 0.45 3.15
N ASN A 80 -23.60 1.01 2.70
CA ASN A 80 -23.67 1.72 1.42
C ASN A 80 -23.11 3.15 1.52
N GLU A 81 -21.90 3.28 2.06
CA GLU A 81 -21.19 4.55 2.19
C GLU A 81 -19.97 4.57 1.23
N PRO A 82 -19.69 5.69 0.57
CA PRO A 82 -18.58 5.79 -0.41
C PRO A 82 -17.22 5.33 0.12
N ILE A 83 -16.96 5.52 1.42
CA ILE A 83 -15.70 5.15 2.06
C ILE A 83 -15.43 3.64 2.03
N PHE A 84 -16.48 2.78 1.96
CA PHE A 84 -16.34 1.33 1.84
C PHE A 84 -16.27 0.85 0.39
N HIS A 85 -16.76 1.65 -0.56
CA HIS A 85 -16.93 1.24 -1.96
C HIS A 85 -15.93 1.84 -2.94
N ASN A 86 -15.32 2.99 -2.65
CA ASN A 86 -14.58 3.82 -3.61
C ASN A 86 -15.41 4.20 -4.87
N HIS A 87 -16.72 4.32 -4.73
CA HIS A 87 -17.62 4.77 -5.79
C HIS A 87 -18.46 5.92 -5.25
N ILE A 88 -18.64 6.98 -6.03
CA ILE A 88 -19.59 8.07 -5.80
C ILE A 88 -20.44 8.17 -7.06
N ASP A 89 -21.77 8.12 -6.92
CA ASP A 89 -22.73 8.21 -8.02
C ASP A 89 -22.40 7.24 -9.19
N ASN A 90 -22.08 5.99 -8.88
CA ASN A 90 -21.65 4.96 -9.82
C ASN A 90 -20.37 5.29 -10.62
N LYS A 91 -19.63 6.34 -10.24
CA LYS A 91 -18.33 6.67 -10.79
C LYS A 91 -17.23 6.19 -9.87
N LEU A 92 -16.24 5.53 -10.43
CA LEU A 92 -15.05 5.05 -9.72
C LEU A 92 -14.22 6.25 -9.26
N VAL A 93 -14.05 6.41 -7.94
CA VAL A 93 -13.17 7.43 -7.39
C VAL A 93 -11.76 6.85 -7.30
N TYR A 94 -10.86 7.33 -8.14
CA TYR A 94 -9.45 6.96 -8.11
C TYR A 94 -8.74 7.69 -6.97
N SER A 95 -9.07 7.33 -5.74
CA SER A 95 -8.38 7.80 -4.54
C SER A 95 -7.78 6.62 -3.78
N TYR A 96 -6.76 6.91 -2.97
CA TYR A 96 -6.23 5.91 -2.05
C TYR A 96 -7.32 5.54 -1.04
N PRO A 97 -7.64 4.23 -0.89
CA PRO A 97 -8.74 3.82 -0.01
C PRO A 97 -8.34 3.96 1.45
N LEU A 98 -9.19 4.66 2.21
CA LEU A 98 -9.01 4.86 3.65
C LEU A 98 -9.46 3.66 4.50
N ILE A 99 -10.14 2.69 3.89
CA ILE A 99 -10.47 1.41 4.52
C ILE A 99 -9.89 0.29 3.64
N GLN A 100 -9.11 -0.58 4.26
CA GLN A 100 -8.38 -1.66 3.61
C GLN A 100 -8.66 -2.97 4.32
N TYR A 101 -8.63 -4.08 3.57
CA TYR A 101 -8.99 -5.39 4.07
C TYR A 101 -7.84 -6.36 3.84
N ARG A 102 -7.59 -7.24 4.81
CA ARG A 102 -6.63 -8.33 4.76
C ARG A 102 -7.24 -9.58 5.35
N TRP A 103 -6.76 -10.71 4.94
CA TRP A 103 -7.08 -11.99 5.57
C TRP A 103 -5.79 -12.65 6.06
N GLU A 104 -5.70 -12.90 7.36
CA GLU A 104 -4.58 -13.64 7.95
C GLU A 104 -4.88 -15.13 7.88
N VAL A 105 -4.22 -15.81 6.93
CA VAL A 105 -4.50 -17.21 6.58
C VAL A 105 -4.24 -18.14 7.78
N ASP A 106 -3.11 -17.96 8.45
CA ASP A 106 -2.69 -18.82 9.56
C ASP A 106 -3.61 -18.69 10.78
N LYS A 107 -4.09 -17.49 11.04
CA LYS A 107 -5.03 -17.19 12.14
C LYS A 107 -6.49 -17.41 11.75
N ALA A 108 -6.77 -17.54 10.46
CA ALA A 108 -8.11 -17.62 9.88
C ALA A 108 -9.03 -16.47 10.32
N CYS A 109 -8.49 -15.25 10.32
CA CYS A 109 -9.22 -14.05 10.74
C CYS A 109 -9.17 -12.95 9.68
N GLY A 110 -10.24 -12.12 9.66
CA GLY A 110 -10.31 -10.92 8.86
C GLY A 110 -9.67 -9.74 9.58
N VAL A 111 -8.89 -8.92 8.87
CA VAL A 111 -8.33 -7.69 9.41
C VAL A 111 -8.78 -6.52 8.54
N ILE A 112 -9.30 -5.48 9.16
CA ILE A 112 -9.74 -4.26 8.52
C ILE A 112 -8.91 -3.12 9.10
N ALA A 113 -8.18 -2.41 8.24
CA ALA A 113 -7.45 -1.21 8.62
C ALA A 113 -8.20 0.03 8.14
N GLY A 114 -8.42 0.98 9.02
CA GLY A 114 -8.94 2.29 8.71
C GLY A 114 -7.89 3.37 8.94
N PHE A 115 -7.89 4.36 8.07
CA PHE A 115 -6.98 5.51 8.14
C PHE A 115 -7.78 6.81 8.20
N ASN A 116 -7.42 7.73 9.09
CA ASN A 116 -8.08 9.01 9.29
C ASN A 116 -9.61 8.86 9.46
N GLU A 117 -10.44 9.37 8.54
CA GLU A 117 -11.89 9.19 8.54
C GLU A 117 -12.30 7.71 8.52
N GLY A 118 -11.56 6.87 7.79
CA GLY A 118 -11.76 5.43 7.78
C GLY A 118 -11.55 4.80 9.16
N ALA A 119 -10.56 5.26 9.92
CA ALA A 119 -10.31 4.79 11.28
C ALA A 119 -11.48 5.13 12.23
N GLU A 120 -11.98 6.37 12.15
CA GLU A 120 -13.13 6.79 12.94
C GLU A 120 -14.40 6.04 12.57
N ARG A 121 -14.56 5.69 11.29
CA ARG A 121 -15.75 4.99 10.82
C ARG A 121 -15.78 3.54 11.26
N ILE A 122 -14.68 2.79 11.12
CA ILE A 122 -14.67 1.36 11.47
C ILE A 122 -14.72 1.11 12.98
N THR A 123 -14.32 2.06 13.83
CA THR A 123 -14.42 1.93 15.30
C THR A 123 -15.86 2.07 15.82
N LYS A 124 -16.79 2.60 15.02
CA LYS A 124 -18.18 2.81 15.40
C LYS A 124 -19.11 1.69 14.94
N ILE A 125 -18.59 0.68 14.26
CA ILE A 125 -19.40 -0.44 13.73
C ILE A 125 -19.62 -1.46 14.83
N PRO A 126 -20.86 -1.92 15.07
CA PRO A 126 -21.17 -3.00 16.01
C PRO A 126 -20.82 -4.36 15.38
N TRP A 127 -19.52 -4.68 15.32
CA TRP A 127 -19.00 -5.83 14.58
C TRP A 127 -19.60 -7.17 14.99
N LEU A 128 -19.90 -7.37 16.27
CA LEU A 128 -20.47 -8.63 16.79
C LEU A 128 -21.92 -8.87 16.34
N GLU A 129 -22.60 -7.84 15.84
CA GLU A 129 -23.96 -7.93 15.28
C GLU A 129 -23.96 -8.27 13.80
N LEU A 130 -22.76 -8.38 13.17
CA LEU A 130 -22.63 -8.60 11.75
C LEU A 130 -22.35 -10.08 11.45
N GLU A 131 -22.80 -10.48 10.28
CA GLU A 131 -22.43 -11.75 9.66
C GLU A 131 -21.46 -11.52 8.52
N LEU A 132 -20.48 -12.42 8.39
CA LEU A 132 -19.53 -12.42 7.28
C LEU A 132 -19.96 -13.44 6.22
N ILE A 133 -20.21 -12.97 5.01
CA ILE A 133 -20.47 -13.83 3.85
C ILE A 133 -19.15 -14.08 3.13
N LEU A 134 -18.60 -15.28 3.30
CA LEU A 134 -17.31 -15.67 2.72
C LEU A 134 -17.52 -16.79 1.69
N GLY A 135 -17.68 -16.39 0.43
CA GLY A 135 -18.12 -17.26 -0.65
C GLY A 135 -19.63 -17.52 -0.54
N ASN A 136 -20.00 -18.79 -0.42
CA ASN A 136 -21.39 -19.22 -0.27
C ASN A 136 -21.78 -19.62 1.18
N LYS A 137 -20.98 -19.20 2.16
CA LYS A 137 -21.19 -19.47 3.58
C LYS A 137 -21.28 -18.20 4.39
N THR A 138 -22.18 -18.21 5.35
CA THR A 138 -22.35 -17.16 6.36
C THR A 138 -21.67 -17.61 7.66
N PHE A 139 -20.95 -16.67 8.29
CA PHE A 139 -20.23 -16.86 9.56
C PHE A 139 -20.62 -15.76 10.54
N HIS A 140 -20.93 -16.13 11.77
CA HIS A 140 -21.09 -15.19 12.87
C HIS A 140 -19.74 -14.76 13.42
N ILE A 141 -19.61 -13.49 13.80
CA ILE A 141 -18.40 -12.93 14.40
C ILE A 141 -18.45 -13.23 15.90
N ALA A 142 -17.49 -14.02 16.40
CA ALA A 142 -17.36 -14.34 17.82
C ALA A 142 -16.55 -13.30 18.58
N GLU A 143 -15.51 -12.76 17.94
CA GLU A 143 -14.62 -11.78 18.55
C GLU A 143 -14.33 -10.64 17.55
N ALA A 144 -14.34 -9.41 18.07
CA ALA A 144 -13.91 -8.23 17.35
C ALA A 144 -12.93 -7.45 18.22
N GLU A 145 -11.64 -7.57 17.92
CA GLU A 145 -10.59 -6.80 18.61
C GLU A 145 -10.39 -5.49 17.85
N ILE A 146 -10.51 -4.36 18.55
CA ILE A 146 -10.37 -3.03 17.98
C ILE A 146 -9.20 -2.33 18.63
N SER A 147 -8.22 -1.90 17.85
CA SER A 147 -7.16 -0.99 18.30
C SER A 147 -7.28 0.35 17.57
N TYR A 148 -6.97 1.43 18.27
CA TYR A 148 -6.93 2.78 17.69
C TYR A 148 -5.69 3.51 18.18
N ARG A 149 -4.92 4.08 17.23
CA ARG A 149 -3.72 4.85 17.54
C ARG A 149 -3.54 6.02 16.59
N LYS A 150 -2.87 7.05 17.06
CA LYS A 150 -2.31 8.10 16.23
C LYS A 150 -0.86 7.76 15.92
N SER A 151 -0.50 7.78 14.65
CA SER A 151 0.85 7.52 14.18
C SER A 151 1.38 8.72 13.41
N SER A 152 2.66 9.04 13.61
CA SER A 152 3.35 10.04 12.79
C SER A 152 3.97 9.39 11.57
N ILE A 153 3.96 10.12 10.45
CA ILE A 153 4.75 9.79 9.26
C ILE A 153 5.90 10.79 9.24
N ASN A 154 7.10 10.26 9.22
CA ASN A 154 8.30 11.06 9.35
C ASN A 154 9.19 10.88 8.11
N LEU A 155 9.86 11.94 7.72
CA LEU A 155 11.00 11.89 6.83
C LEU A 155 12.26 11.74 7.68
N SER A 156 13.09 10.77 7.36
CA SER A 156 14.28 10.41 8.13
C SER A 156 15.54 10.53 7.28
N ASP A 157 16.63 10.95 7.90
CA ASP A 157 17.96 10.93 7.28
C ASP A 157 18.52 9.49 7.18
N ARG A 158 17.84 8.51 7.80
CA ARG A 158 18.16 7.09 7.69
C ARG A 158 17.12 6.38 6.85
N LEU A 159 17.58 5.39 6.07
CA LEU A 159 16.68 4.51 5.36
C LEU A 159 16.03 3.52 6.33
N VAL A 160 14.70 3.46 6.28
CA VAL A 160 13.89 2.48 7.01
C VAL A 160 13.54 1.34 6.08
N ARG A 161 13.61 0.11 6.58
CA ARG A 161 13.35 -1.10 5.80
C ARG A 161 11.96 -1.65 6.07
N TYR A 162 11.29 -2.06 4.99
CA TYR A 162 9.96 -2.69 5.01
C TYR A 162 9.95 -3.96 4.17
N SER A 163 9.02 -4.88 4.50
CA SER A 163 8.66 -6.01 3.66
C SER A 163 7.21 -5.91 3.21
N PHE A 164 6.92 -6.45 2.05
CA PHE A 164 5.55 -6.72 1.62
C PHE A 164 5.11 -8.07 2.19
N ILE A 165 4.16 -8.05 3.14
CA ILE A 165 3.57 -9.27 3.74
C ILE A 165 2.42 -9.83 2.92
N SER A 166 1.91 -9.06 1.96
CA SER A 166 1.05 -9.53 0.88
C SER A 166 1.59 -9.03 -0.47
N PRO A 167 1.24 -9.67 -1.61
CA PRO A 167 1.84 -9.31 -2.90
C PRO A 167 1.65 -7.83 -3.23
N TRP A 168 2.72 -7.15 -3.58
CA TRP A 168 2.68 -5.82 -4.15
C TRP A 168 2.28 -5.88 -5.62
N LEU A 169 1.30 -5.08 -6.05
CA LEU A 169 0.82 -5.02 -7.43
C LEU A 169 1.25 -3.68 -8.07
N PRO A 170 2.48 -3.59 -8.62
CA PRO A 170 2.95 -2.35 -9.25
C PRO A 170 2.35 -2.11 -10.63
N PHE A 171 2.00 -3.19 -11.37
CA PHE A 171 1.65 -3.14 -12.77
C PHE A 171 0.15 -3.29 -13.05
N ASN A 172 -0.28 -2.84 -14.22
CA ASN A 172 -1.40 -3.40 -14.98
C ASN A 172 -0.85 -4.33 -16.08
N GLN A 173 -1.71 -4.98 -16.85
CA GLN A 173 -1.28 -5.91 -17.90
C GLN A 173 -0.39 -5.23 -18.95
N GLU A 174 -0.76 -4.03 -19.41
CA GLU A 174 -0.01 -3.29 -20.42
C GLU A 174 1.38 -2.88 -19.91
N ASN A 175 1.46 -2.32 -18.72
CA ASN A 175 2.73 -1.88 -18.14
C ASN A 175 3.65 -3.06 -17.81
N TYR A 176 3.09 -4.23 -17.47
CA TYR A 176 3.88 -5.42 -17.23
C TYR A 176 4.55 -5.92 -18.51
N SER A 177 3.85 -5.92 -19.64
CA SER A 177 4.44 -6.29 -20.94
C SER A 177 5.61 -5.37 -21.32
N LYS A 178 5.48 -4.07 -21.05
CA LYS A 178 6.58 -3.11 -21.27
C LYS A 178 7.77 -3.41 -20.35
N TYR A 179 7.50 -3.68 -19.06
CA TYR A 179 8.52 -4.02 -18.08
C TYR A 179 9.31 -5.28 -18.45
N GLN A 180 8.65 -6.32 -18.96
CA GLN A 180 9.31 -7.55 -19.38
C GLN A 180 10.33 -7.38 -20.50
N ASN A 181 10.16 -6.36 -21.35
CA ASN A 181 11.07 -6.06 -22.45
C ASN A 181 12.29 -5.21 -22.02
N LEU A 182 12.36 -4.77 -20.78
CA LEU A 182 13.48 -4.00 -20.24
C LEU A 182 14.66 -4.92 -19.88
N SER A 183 15.87 -4.39 -19.95
CA SER A 183 17.05 -5.07 -19.35
C SER A 183 16.88 -5.19 -17.83
N LEU A 184 17.62 -6.11 -17.21
CA LEU A 184 17.57 -6.32 -15.75
C LEU A 184 17.88 -5.03 -14.95
N ALA A 185 18.78 -4.20 -15.45
CA ALA A 185 19.11 -2.93 -14.82
C ALA A 185 17.95 -1.92 -14.91
N GLU A 186 17.30 -1.85 -16.08
CA GLU A 186 16.14 -1.00 -16.29
C GLU A 186 14.92 -1.49 -15.50
N GLN A 187 14.71 -2.80 -15.40
CA GLN A 187 13.66 -3.40 -14.58
C GLN A 187 13.78 -2.98 -13.12
N ARG A 188 14.99 -2.98 -12.55
CA ARG A 188 15.23 -2.51 -11.17
C ARG A 188 14.86 -1.04 -11.01
N LYS A 189 15.34 -0.18 -11.91
CA LYS A 189 15.03 1.26 -11.90
C LYS A 189 13.52 1.51 -12.01
N GLU A 190 12.84 0.74 -12.84
CA GLU A 190 11.39 0.87 -13.02
C GLU A 190 10.62 0.46 -11.76
N LEU A 191 11.04 -0.59 -11.04
CA LEU A 191 10.43 -0.97 -9.77
C LEU A 191 10.63 0.11 -8.70
N ASP A 192 11.83 0.69 -8.59
CA ASP A 192 12.12 1.79 -7.67
C ASP A 192 11.24 3.00 -7.99
N ARG A 193 11.14 3.37 -9.27
CA ARG A 193 10.30 4.48 -9.75
C ARG A 193 8.82 4.26 -9.43
N LEU A 194 8.31 3.05 -9.67
CA LEU A 194 6.91 2.70 -9.37
C LEU A 194 6.63 2.73 -7.87
N LEU A 195 7.58 2.25 -7.07
CA LEU A 195 7.45 2.29 -5.61
C LEU A 195 7.37 3.73 -5.10
N VAL A 196 8.28 4.61 -5.53
CA VAL A 196 8.24 6.05 -5.19
C VAL A 196 6.91 6.66 -5.59
N ALA A 197 6.44 6.42 -6.82
CA ALA A 197 5.17 6.95 -7.29
C ALA A 197 3.98 6.50 -6.43
N GLN A 198 3.96 5.24 -6.03
CA GLN A 198 2.88 4.68 -5.21
C GLN A 198 2.95 5.14 -3.75
N LEU A 199 4.14 5.34 -3.19
CA LEU A 199 4.32 6.00 -1.89
C LEU A 199 3.76 7.42 -1.90
N LEU A 200 4.04 8.20 -2.95
CA LEU A 200 3.50 9.56 -3.10
C LEU A 200 1.96 9.56 -3.22
N ILE A 201 1.38 8.60 -3.95
CA ILE A 201 -0.07 8.42 -4.05
C ILE A 201 -0.66 8.11 -2.67
N THR A 202 -0.01 7.24 -1.91
CA THR A 202 -0.41 6.89 -0.54
C THR A 202 -0.38 8.10 0.39
N LEU A 203 0.73 8.86 0.41
CA LEU A 203 0.85 10.07 1.21
C LEU A 203 -0.24 11.09 0.85
N LYS A 204 -0.43 11.34 -0.44
CA LYS A 204 -1.50 12.23 -0.93
C LYS A 204 -2.89 11.77 -0.48
N GLY A 205 -3.16 10.46 -0.53
CA GLY A 205 -4.42 9.88 -0.09
C GLY A 205 -4.66 10.02 1.41
N LEU A 206 -3.59 10.02 2.20
CA LEU A 206 -3.62 10.31 3.65
C LEU A 206 -3.66 11.82 3.97
N GLY A 207 -3.71 12.69 2.96
CA GLY A 207 -3.72 14.15 3.14
C GLY A 207 -2.35 14.75 3.44
N ILE A 208 -1.26 13.99 3.26
CA ILE A 208 0.10 14.41 3.58
C ILE A 208 0.79 14.91 2.31
N ARG A 209 1.36 16.10 2.38
CA ARG A 209 2.16 16.68 1.31
C ARG A 209 3.65 16.57 1.66
N LEU A 210 4.40 16.06 0.71
CA LEU A 210 5.85 15.96 0.82
C LEU A 210 6.49 17.12 0.03
N ASN A 211 7.31 17.93 0.72
CA ASN A 211 8.04 19.05 0.13
C ASN A 211 9.54 18.76 -0.03
N GLN A 212 9.94 17.52 0.21
CA GLN A 212 11.33 17.07 0.16
C GLN A 212 11.42 15.83 -0.74
N GLN A 213 12.65 15.49 -1.11
CA GLN A 213 12.90 14.35 -1.97
C GLN A 213 12.61 13.04 -1.26
N LEU A 214 11.82 12.19 -1.93
CA LEU A 214 11.53 10.82 -1.50
C LEU A 214 12.48 9.85 -2.17
N TYR A 215 13.11 9.00 -1.37
CA TYR A 215 13.95 7.90 -1.82
C TYR A 215 13.30 6.58 -1.50
N ALA A 216 13.31 5.66 -2.45
CA ALA A 216 12.95 4.27 -2.21
C ALA A 216 13.68 3.36 -3.19
N ALA A 217 14.09 2.19 -2.71
CA ALA A 217 14.69 1.15 -3.53
C ALA A 217 14.11 -0.21 -3.16
N PHE A 218 13.71 -1.00 -4.17
CA PHE A 218 13.05 -2.29 -4.00
C PHE A 218 13.96 -3.46 -4.34
N GLU A 219 13.97 -4.46 -3.47
CA GLU A 219 14.65 -5.73 -3.68
C GLU A 219 13.62 -6.84 -3.90
N LEU A 220 13.49 -7.30 -5.15
CA LEU A 220 12.60 -8.38 -5.53
C LEU A 220 13.08 -9.71 -4.96
N LYS A 221 12.19 -10.47 -4.30
CA LYS A 221 12.45 -11.81 -3.76
C LYS A 221 11.66 -12.88 -4.47
N ASN A 222 10.39 -12.63 -4.78
CA ASN A 222 9.53 -13.62 -5.41
C ASN A 222 8.48 -12.94 -6.29
N VAL A 223 8.07 -13.64 -7.33
CA VAL A 223 7.02 -13.23 -8.27
C VAL A 223 5.89 -14.26 -8.20
N VAL A 224 4.67 -13.78 -8.06
CA VAL A 224 3.48 -14.63 -7.97
C VAL A 224 2.42 -14.16 -8.97
N SER A 225 1.65 -15.10 -9.49
CA SER A 225 0.41 -14.77 -10.22
C SER A 225 -0.72 -14.62 -9.23
N VAL A 226 -1.47 -13.53 -9.33
CA VAL A 226 -2.63 -13.25 -8.48
C VAL A 226 -3.85 -12.99 -9.34
N GLN A 227 -4.98 -13.53 -8.94
CA GLN A 227 -6.26 -13.26 -9.59
C GLN A 227 -6.89 -12.04 -8.92
N TYR A 228 -7.08 -10.98 -9.69
CA TYR A 228 -7.76 -9.76 -9.27
C TYR A 228 -8.94 -9.49 -10.20
N LYS A 229 -10.17 -9.61 -9.68
CA LYS A 229 -11.39 -9.64 -10.51
C LYS A 229 -11.26 -10.76 -11.56
N GLU A 230 -11.42 -10.45 -12.84
CA GLU A 230 -11.33 -11.40 -13.95
C GLU A 230 -9.93 -11.40 -14.63
N GLN A 231 -8.94 -10.74 -14.02
CA GLN A 231 -7.61 -10.58 -14.59
C GLN A 231 -6.54 -11.26 -13.75
N ASN A 232 -5.60 -11.92 -14.41
CA ASN A 232 -4.37 -12.38 -13.79
C ASN A 232 -3.36 -11.23 -13.80
N LEU A 233 -2.93 -10.81 -12.61
CA LEU A 233 -1.92 -9.79 -12.42
C LEU A 233 -0.66 -10.41 -11.83
N VAL A 234 0.45 -9.70 -11.99
CA VAL A 234 1.72 -10.06 -11.37
C VAL A 234 1.86 -9.35 -10.04
N GLY A 235 2.03 -10.14 -9.00
CA GLY A 235 2.32 -9.70 -7.65
C GLY A 235 3.78 -9.94 -7.29
N LEU A 236 4.38 -9.02 -6.60
CA LEU A 236 5.78 -9.06 -6.19
C LEU A 236 5.87 -9.14 -4.66
N PHE A 237 6.70 -10.06 -4.18
CA PHE A 237 7.18 -10.06 -2.80
C PHE A 237 8.61 -9.58 -2.76
N GLY A 238 8.96 -8.84 -1.71
CA GLY A 238 10.30 -8.33 -1.53
C GLY A 238 10.40 -7.35 -0.39
N TYR A 239 11.56 -6.73 -0.31
CA TYR A 239 11.88 -5.71 0.67
C TYR A 239 12.08 -4.38 -0.03
N PHE A 240 11.89 -3.30 0.69
CA PHE A 240 12.33 -2.00 0.22
C PHE A 240 12.90 -1.17 1.36
N VAL A 241 13.72 -0.22 0.99
CA VAL A 241 14.21 0.82 1.88
C VAL A 241 13.70 2.16 1.40
N THR A 242 13.41 3.05 2.33
CA THR A 242 12.96 4.40 2.02
C THR A 242 13.36 5.36 3.14
N ASN A 243 13.47 6.65 2.83
CA ASN A 243 13.65 7.68 3.84
C ASN A 243 12.35 8.10 4.53
N LEU A 244 11.24 7.37 4.29
CA LEU A 244 9.98 7.54 5.02
C LEU A 244 9.86 6.52 6.15
N ALA A 245 9.63 7.01 7.38
CA ALA A 245 9.14 6.19 8.47
C ALA A 245 7.61 6.15 8.40
N LEU A 246 7.10 5.01 7.93
CA LEU A 246 5.68 4.72 7.73
C LEU A 246 5.16 3.88 8.90
N PRO A 247 3.89 4.03 9.27
CA PRO A 247 3.28 3.11 10.22
C PRO A 247 3.14 1.71 9.61
N ASP A 248 3.23 0.69 10.45
CA ASP A 248 2.80 -0.65 10.09
C ASP A 248 1.32 -0.68 9.71
N ASP A 249 0.91 -1.74 9.04
CA ASP A 249 -0.47 -1.96 8.58
C ASP A 249 -0.93 -1.08 7.43
N LEU A 250 -0.04 -0.27 6.88
CA LEU A 250 -0.28 0.47 5.65
C LEU A 250 -0.10 -0.46 4.45
N ALA A 251 -0.89 -0.26 3.40
CA ALA A 251 -0.71 -0.97 2.14
C ALA A 251 -0.38 0.00 1.00
N ILE A 252 0.48 -0.43 0.08
CA ILE A 252 0.98 0.38 -1.04
C ILE A 252 0.74 -0.35 -2.36
N GLY A 253 0.34 0.37 -3.38
CA GLY A 253 0.15 -0.17 -4.72
C GLY A 253 -1.29 -0.22 -5.17
N LYS A 254 -1.56 -1.11 -6.12
CA LYS A 254 -2.92 -1.37 -6.61
C LYS A 254 -3.65 -2.34 -5.72
N ALA A 255 -4.97 -2.24 -5.74
CA ALA A 255 -5.89 -3.15 -5.07
C ALA A 255 -5.63 -3.31 -3.55
N VAL A 256 -5.11 -2.27 -2.88
CA VAL A 256 -4.84 -2.29 -1.43
C VAL A 256 -6.10 -2.57 -0.61
N SER A 257 -7.27 -2.12 -1.08
CA SER A 257 -8.56 -2.46 -0.45
C SER A 257 -8.99 -3.92 -0.64
N HIS A 258 -8.21 -4.73 -1.36
CA HIS A 258 -8.48 -6.14 -1.62
C HIS A 258 -7.41 -7.05 -1.02
N GLY A 259 -6.58 -6.54 -0.11
CA GLY A 259 -5.59 -7.32 0.62
C GLY A 259 -4.19 -7.35 0.01
N TYR A 260 -3.90 -6.51 -0.97
CA TYR A 260 -2.59 -6.45 -1.62
C TYR A 260 -1.72 -5.32 -1.09
N GLY A 261 -0.40 -5.50 -1.15
CA GLY A 261 0.59 -4.47 -0.87
C GLY A 261 0.75 -4.09 0.60
N TRP A 262 0.35 -4.93 1.54
CA TRP A 262 0.48 -4.68 2.97
C TRP A 262 1.93 -4.75 3.43
N LEU A 263 2.29 -3.81 4.30
CA LEU A 263 3.64 -3.63 4.80
C LEU A 263 3.83 -4.14 6.22
N SER A 264 5.06 -4.53 6.52
CA SER A 264 5.58 -4.69 7.87
C SER A 264 6.97 -4.06 7.93
N SER A 265 7.24 -3.29 8.97
CA SER A 265 8.59 -2.79 9.25
C SER A 265 9.49 -3.93 9.73
N PHE A 266 10.79 -3.79 9.49
CA PHE A 266 11.79 -4.60 10.16
C PHE A 266 12.16 -3.90 11.46
N SER A 267 11.84 -4.54 12.56
CA SER A 267 12.33 -4.18 13.89
C SER A 267 13.79 -4.60 14.06
#